data_7b6c58b4a913e0159d4214208bbbf5c3
#
_entry.id   7b6c58b4a913e0159d4214208bbbf5c3
#
_cell.length_a   1.000
_cell.length_b   1.000
_cell.length_c   1.000
_cell.angle_alpha   90.00
_cell.angle_beta   90.00
_cell.angle_gamma   90.00
#
_symmetry.space_group_name_H-M   'P 1'
#
loop_
_entity.id
_entity.type
_entity.pdbx_description
1 polymer ?
#
loop_
_entity_poly.entity_id
_entity_poly.type
_entity_poly.pdbx_seq_one_letter_code
_entity_poly.pdbx_strand_id
1 'polypeptide(L)'
;KVESLLEKQISKLRSQGAKDMDNALMVVQNPKNGDILAIAGKQIDKQGKLKDYDIGNFTAQYTVGSSVKGGTLLAGYQNKAINVGETMVDEPLKFQGGLTKRSYFNKNGHVSIDDKQALMHSSNVYMFKTALKLAGDPYTSGMSLPNNIADAGRKLRKGLNQVGLGLKTGI
;
A
#
# COMPACT_ATOMS: atom_id res chain seq x y z
N LYS A 1 -17.72 7.48 20.63
CA LYS A 1 -17.71 6.02 20.29
C LYS A 1 -16.46 5.62 19.50
N VAL A 2 -16.08 6.37 18.46
CA VAL A 2 -14.87 6.11 17.64
C VAL A 2 -13.59 6.31 18.48
N GLU A 3 -13.49 7.39 19.22
CA GLU A 3 -12.37 7.66 20.14
C GLU A 3 -12.15 6.53 21.14
N SER A 4 -13.21 6.13 21.85
CA SER A 4 -13.14 5.02 22.82
C SER A 4 -12.70 3.70 22.16
N LEU A 5 -13.07 3.47 20.90
CA LEU A 5 -12.59 2.32 20.13
C LEU A 5 -11.07 2.40 19.87
N LEU A 6 -10.58 3.57 19.43
CA LEU A 6 -9.14 3.78 19.20
C LEU A 6 -8.33 3.58 20.49
N GLU A 7 -8.76 4.17 21.60
CA GLU A 7 -8.12 4.00 22.92
C GLU A 7 -8.00 2.53 23.31
N LYS A 8 -9.10 1.79 23.18
CA LYS A 8 -9.14 0.36 23.48
C LYS A 8 -8.19 -0.44 22.58
N GLN A 9 -8.16 -0.13 21.28
CA GLN A 9 -7.33 -0.87 20.33
C GLN A 9 -5.83 -0.56 20.52
N ILE A 10 -5.45 0.70 20.73
CA ILE A 10 -4.07 1.08 21.02
C ILE A 10 -3.59 0.35 22.28
N SER A 11 -4.36 0.43 23.37
CA SER A 11 -4.01 -0.22 24.63
C SER A 11 -3.85 -1.74 24.46
N LYS A 12 -4.79 -2.37 23.74
CA LYS A 12 -4.74 -3.81 23.46
C LYS A 12 -3.50 -4.19 22.65
N LEU A 13 -3.21 -3.50 21.54
CA LEU A 13 -2.08 -3.83 20.69
C LEU A 13 -0.74 -3.63 21.41
N ARG A 14 -0.61 -2.58 22.19
CA ARG A 14 0.59 -2.34 23.00
C ARG A 14 0.80 -3.42 24.06
N SER A 15 -0.27 -3.87 24.74
CA SER A 15 -0.18 -4.98 25.70
C SER A 15 0.21 -6.31 25.04
N GLN A 16 -0.05 -6.45 23.72
CA GLN A 16 0.37 -7.59 22.91
C GLN A 16 1.78 -7.45 22.31
N GLY A 17 2.52 -6.41 22.68
CA GLY A 17 3.91 -6.21 22.29
C GLY A 17 4.15 -5.25 21.13
N ALA A 18 3.13 -4.58 20.59
CA ALA A 18 3.28 -3.54 19.56
C ALA A 18 3.82 -2.23 20.17
N LYS A 19 5.07 -2.26 20.67
CA LYS A 19 5.70 -1.14 21.38
C LYS A 19 5.88 0.11 20.53
N ASP A 20 6.06 -0.05 19.21
CA ASP A 20 6.25 1.04 18.24
C ASP A 20 4.94 1.68 17.79
N MET A 21 3.79 1.16 18.27
CA MET A 21 2.50 1.76 18.00
C MET A 21 2.30 2.98 18.90
N ASP A 22 2.55 4.16 18.37
CA ASP A 22 2.50 5.42 19.10
C ASP A 22 1.28 6.29 18.75
N ASN A 23 0.55 5.97 17.68
CA ASN A 23 -0.66 6.69 17.28
C ASN A 23 -1.62 5.81 16.48
N ALA A 24 -2.88 6.22 16.42
CA ALA A 24 -3.89 5.67 15.54
C ALA A 24 -4.85 6.76 15.09
N LEU A 25 -5.18 6.75 13.81
CA LEU A 25 -6.05 7.71 13.15
C LEU A 25 -7.22 6.96 12.51
N MET A 26 -8.40 7.57 12.54
CA MET A 26 -9.60 6.97 11.95
C MET A 26 -10.49 8.05 11.34
N VAL A 27 -10.89 7.83 10.10
CA VAL A 27 -11.94 8.57 9.41
C VAL A 27 -13.06 7.59 9.06
N VAL A 28 -14.29 7.94 9.41
CA VAL A 28 -15.49 7.19 9.01
C VAL A 28 -16.23 8.01 7.98
N GLN A 29 -16.45 7.43 6.82
CA GLN A 29 -17.06 8.11 5.68
C GLN A 29 -18.27 7.36 5.17
N ASN A 30 -19.28 8.09 4.72
CA ASN A 30 -20.42 7.52 4.00
C ASN A 30 -20.01 7.22 2.54
N PRO A 31 -19.97 5.95 2.10
CA PRO A 31 -19.50 5.60 0.75
C PRO A 31 -20.45 6.04 -0.37
N LYS A 32 -21.70 6.46 -0.04
CA LYS A 32 -22.68 6.86 -1.05
C LYS A 32 -22.50 8.30 -1.50
N ASN A 33 -22.08 9.19 -0.61
CA ASN A 33 -22.02 10.63 -0.88
C ASN A 33 -20.70 11.30 -0.44
N GLY A 34 -19.81 10.55 0.22
CA GLY A 34 -18.53 11.04 0.67
C GLY A 34 -18.54 11.83 1.99
N ASP A 35 -19.71 11.96 2.66
CA ASP A 35 -19.80 12.67 3.94
C ASP A 35 -18.91 12.05 5.00
N ILE A 36 -18.19 12.87 5.73
CA ILE A 36 -17.40 12.45 6.87
C ILE A 36 -18.30 12.35 8.09
N LEU A 37 -18.48 11.14 8.60
CA LEU A 37 -19.36 10.84 9.75
C LEU A 37 -18.63 10.94 11.09
N ALA A 38 -17.33 10.68 11.10
CA ALA A 38 -16.48 10.85 12.27
C ALA A 38 -15.00 10.95 11.87
N ILE A 39 -14.26 11.73 12.64
CA ILE A 39 -12.80 11.81 12.61
C ILE A 39 -12.32 11.61 14.04
N ALA A 40 -11.33 10.78 14.25
CA ALA A 40 -10.70 10.62 15.55
C ALA A 40 -9.22 10.27 15.38
N GLY A 41 -8.41 10.75 16.32
CA GLY A 41 -6.99 10.46 16.40
C GLY A 41 -6.55 10.34 17.85
N LYS A 42 -5.67 9.39 18.13
CA LYS A 42 -5.04 9.24 19.44
C LYS A 42 -3.54 9.04 19.24
N GLN A 43 -2.76 9.63 20.13
CA GLN A 43 -1.31 9.56 20.12
C GLN A 43 -0.79 9.27 21.54
N ILE A 44 0.29 8.54 21.62
CA ILE A 44 1.02 8.32 22.88
C ILE A 44 2.17 9.33 22.94
N ASP A 45 2.17 10.15 23.97
CA ASP A 45 3.24 11.14 24.17
C ASP A 45 4.55 10.48 24.69
N LYS A 46 5.60 11.29 24.78
CA LYS A 46 6.92 10.84 25.25
C LYS A 46 6.91 10.29 26.69
N GLN A 47 5.90 10.61 27.48
CA GLN A 47 5.68 10.10 28.83
C GLN A 47 4.84 8.80 28.84
N GLY A 48 4.42 8.32 27.68
CA GLY A 48 3.59 7.11 27.53
C GLY A 48 2.11 7.34 27.79
N LYS A 49 1.64 8.60 27.86
CA LYS A 49 0.25 8.96 28.09
C LYS A 49 -0.49 9.11 26.78
N LEU A 50 -1.70 8.54 26.71
CA LEU A 50 -2.59 8.67 25.57
C LEU A 50 -3.23 10.08 25.54
N LYS A 51 -3.18 10.72 24.37
CA LYS A 51 -3.76 12.06 24.11
C LYS A 51 -4.56 12.07 22.82
N ASP A 52 -5.46 13.04 22.69
CA ASP A 52 -6.17 13.33 21.44
C ASP A 52 -5.21 13.82 20.37
N TYR A 53 -5.40 13.36 19.14
CA TYR A 53 -4.59 13.70 17.98
C TYR A 53 -5.41 13.74 16.69
N ASP A 54 -6.62 14.31 16.75
CA ASP A 54 -7.55 14.36 15.60
C ASP A 54 -6.94 15.09 14.41
N ILE A 55 -6.13 16.12 14.67
CA ILE A 55 -5.40 16.88 13.64
C ILE A 55 -4.45 15.98 12.81
N GLY A 56 -4.00 14.88 13.39
CA GLY A 56 -3.14 13.91 12.70
C GLY A 56 -3.75 13.34 11.43
N ASN A 57 -5.10 13.29 11.35
CA ASN A 57 -5.79 12.85 10.13
C ASN A 57 -5.51 13.77 8.92
N PHE A 58 -5.08 15.00 9.15
CA PHE A 58 -4.82 15.99 8.12
C PHE A 58 -3.33 16.30 7.95
N THR A 59 -2.54 16.17 9.01
CA THR A 59 -1.15 16.65 9.06
C THR A 59 -0.11 15.55 9.11
N ALA A 60 -0.49 14.33 9.57
CA ALA A 60 0.46 13.23 9.69
C ALA A 60 0.72 12.56 8.34
N GLN A 61 1.98 12.21 8.11
CA GLN A 61 2.41 11.49 6.91
C GLN A 61 2.98 10.13 7.31
N TYR A 62 2.45 9.08 6.70
CA TYR A 62 2.87 7.71 6.95
C TYR A 62 3.23 7.01 5.67
N THR A 63 4.14 6.05 5.76
CA THR A 63 4.37 5.11 4.67
C THR A 63 3.13 4.23 4.53
N VAL A 64 2.47 4.32 3.38
CA VAL A 64 1.20 3.63 3.11
C VAL A 64 1.32 2.09 3.12
N GLY A 65 2.53 1.56 2.98
CA GLY A 65 2.76 0.11 2.96
C GLY A 65 1.95 -0.59 1.87
N SER A 66 1.45 -1.77 2.18
CA SER A 66 0.71 -2.59 1.21
C SER A 66 -0.69 -2.08 0.86
N SER A 67 -1.22 -1.09 1.54
CA SER A 67 -2.52 -0.51 1.20
C SER A 67 -2.54 0.17 -0.18
N VAL A 68 -1.38 0.57 -0.71
CA VAL A 68 -1.25 1.13 -2.06
C VAL A 68 -1.43 0.10 -3.19
N LYS A 69 -1.40 -1.20 -2.89
CA LYS A 69 -1.40 -2.26 -3.91
C LYS A 69 -2.66 -2.28 -4.77
N GLY A 70 -3.83 -1.99 -4.20
CA GLY A 70 -5.06 -1.82 -4.97
C GLY A 70 -4.94 -0.73 -6.02
N GLY A 71 -4.37 0.43 -5.66
CA GLY A 71 -4.09 1.51 -6.60
C GLY A 71 -3.03 1.13 -7.66
N THR A 72 -2.07 0.29 -7.31
CA THR A 72 -1.08 -0.23 -8.27
C THR A 72 -1.73 -1.09 -9.34
N LEU A 73 -2.64 -2.00 -8.97
CA LEU A 73 -3.40 -2.81 -9.92
C LEU A 73 -4.28 -1.92 -10.82
N LEU A 74 -5.00 -0.97 -10.22
CA LEU A 74 -5.83 -0.03 -10.97
C LEU A 74 -5.02 0.71 -12.05
N ALA A 75 -3.85 1.23 -11.69
CA ALA A 75 -2.95 1.86 -12.66
C ALA A 75 -2.49 0.88 -13.75
N GLY A 76 -2.24 -0.38 -13.39
CA GLY A 76 -1.92 -1.45 -14.33
C GLY A 76 -3.03 -1.68 -15.36
N TYR A 77 -4.29 -1.78 -14.92
CA TYR A 77 -5.46 -1.94 -15.80
C TYR A 77 -5.68 -0.73 -16.71
N GLN A 78 -5.64 0.47 -16.14
CA GLN A 78 -5.86 1.73 -16.89
C GLN A 78 -4.84 1.93 -18.01
N ASN A 79 -3.61 1.48 -17.81
CA ASN A 79 -2.56 1.55 -18.82
C ASN A 79 -2.46 0.28 -19.67
N LYS A 80 -3.38 -0.67 -19.54
CA LYS A 80 -3.38 -1.95 -20.26
C LYS A 80 -2.08 -2.75 -20.10
N ALA A 81 -1.37 -2.52 -18.99
CA ALA A 81 -0.16 -3.25 -18.65
C ALA A 81 -0.49 -4.65 -18.10
N ILE A 82 -1.64 -4.78 -17.48
CA ILE A 82 -2.22 -6.05 -17.03
C ILE A 82 -3.72 -6.08 -17.31
N ASN A 83 -4.30 -7.28 -17.38
CA ASN A 83 -5.73 -7.50 -17.50
C ASN A 83 -6.32 -7.92 -16.15
N VAL A 84 -7.64 -7.70 -15.95
CA VAL A 84 -8.35 -8.22 -14.78
C VAL A 84 -8.31 -9.75 -14.81
N GLY A 85 -7.95 -10.37 -13.69
CA GLY A 85 -7.79 -11.81 -13.57
C GLY A 85 -6.51 -12.37 -14.20
N GLU A 86 -5.59 -11.52 -14.65
CA GLU A 86 -4.31 -11.98 -15.20
C GLU A 86 -3.50 -12.73 -14.15
N THR A 87 -3.01 -13.90 -14.52
CA THR A 87 -2.12 -14.69 -13.65
C THR A 87 -0.66 -14.39 -13.90
N MET A 88 0.10 -14.31 -12.82
CA MET A 88 1.56 -14.20 -12.84
C MET A 88 2.17 -15.16 -11.83
N VAL A 89 3.37 -15.64 -12.12
CA VAL A 89 4.12 -16.46 -11.16
C VAL A 89 4.73 -15.54 -10.10
N ASP A 90 4.38 -15.76 -8.83
CA ASP A 90 5.06 -15.18 -7.69
C ASP A 90 6.31 -16.03 -7.38
N GLU A 91 7.48 -15.46 -7.59
CA GLU A 91 8.79 -16.09 -7.49
C GLU A 91 9.83 -15.05 -7.04
N PRO A 92 10.98 -15.44 -6.50
CA PRO A 92 12.07 -14.49 -6.24
C PRO A 92 12.52 -13.81 -7.53
N LEU A 93 12.28 -12.49 -7.65
CA LEU A 93 12.75 -11.69 -8.79
C LEU A 93 14.23 -11.38 -8.62
N LYS A 94 15.06 -11.89 -9.50
CA LYS A 94 16.50 -11.66 -9.52
C LYS A 94 16.83 -10.60 -10.57
N PHE A 95 17.52 -9.56 -10.16
CA PHE A 95 17.98 -8.47 -11.03
C PHE A 95 19.50 -8.46 -11.12
N GLN A 96 20.04 -7.80 -12.12
CA GLN A 96 21.46 -7.58 -12.27
C GLN A 96 22.03 -6.89 -11.01
N GLY A 97 23.29 -7.21 -10.66
CA GLY A 97 23.91 -6.67 -9.44
C GLY A 97 23.49 -7.36 -8.14
N GLY A 98 22.80 -8.51 -8.21
CA GLY A 98 22.46 -9.34 -7.05
C GLY A 98 21.20 -8.89 -6.30
N LEU A 99 20.51 -7.84 -6.75
CA LEU A 99 19.27 -7.40 -6.13
C LEU A 99 18.18 -8.48 -6.31
N THR A 100 17.59 -8.90 -5.19
CA THR A 100 16.47 -9.85 -5.20
C THR A 100 15.26 -9.26 -4.50
N LYS A 101 14.09 -9.34 -5.13
CA LYS A 101 12.79 -8.94 -4.55
C LYS A 101 11.89 -10.16 -4.38
N ARG A 102 11.12 -10.20 -3.29
CA ARG A 102 10.29 -11.35 -2.91
C ARG A 102 8.97 -10.90 -2.30
N SER A 103 7.98 -11.76 -2.37
CA SER A 103 6.76 -11.67 -1.55
C SER A 103 7.03 -12.24 -0.16
N TYR A 104 6.34 -11.70 0.84
CA TYR A 104 6.54 -12.17 2.21
C TYR A 104 5.96 -13.56 2.44
N PHE A 105 4.81 -13.86 1.81
CA PHE A 105 4.14 -15.15 1.92
C PHE A 105 4.86 -16.27 1.13
N ASN A 106 5.62 -15.90 0.08
CA ASN A 106 6.31 -16.84 -0.81
C ASN A 106 7.77 -16.43 -0.99
N LYS A 107 8.63 -16.86 -0.06
CA LYS A 107 10.04 -16.43 -0.04
C LYS A 107 10.91 -17.11 -1.10
N ASN A 108 10.63 -18.36 -1.43
CA ASN A 108 11.52 -19.20 -2.26
C ASN A 108 10.78 -20.03 -3.30
N GLY A 109 9.42 -20.01 -3.30
CA GLY A 109 8.61 -20.83 -4.17
C GLY A 109 8.29 -20.18 -5.52
N HIS A 110 7.58 -20.93 -6.36
CA HIS A 110 6.99 -20.51 -7.62
C HIS A 110 5.49 -20.81 -7.54
N VAL A 111 4.65 -19.80 -7.37
CA VAL A 111 3.22 -19.93 -7.20
C VAL A 111 2.50 -19.05 -8.21
N SER A 112 1.67 -19.63 -9.07
CA SER A 112 0.82 -18.85 -9.99
C SER A 112 -0.35 -18.26 -9.23
N ILE A 113 -0.51 -16.94 -9.28
CA ILE A 113 -1.56 -16.20 -8.61
C ILE A 113 -2.17 -15.17 -9.56
N ASP A 114 -3.47 -14.94 -9.42
CA ASP A 114 -4.17 -13.85 -10.09
C ASP A 114 -4.10 -12.54 -9.27
N ASP A 115 -4.70 -11.48 -9.78
CA ASP A 115 -4.73 -10.15 -9.16
C ASP A 115 -5.44 -10.15 -7.79
N LYS A 116 -6.52 -10.92 -7.61
CA LYS A 116 -7.25 -11.04 -6.34
C LYS A 116 -6.40 -11.77 -5.30
N GLN A 117 -5.79 -12.87 -5.70
CA GLN A 117 -4.86 -13.62 -4.86
C GLN A 117 -3.62 -12.78 -4.51
N ALA A 118 -3.15 -11.95 -5.45
CA ALA A 118 -2.04 -11.02 -5.20
C ALA A 118 -2.39 -9.99 -4.12
N LEU A 119 -3.61 -9.46 -4.09
CA LEU A 119 -4.08 -8.61 -3.00
C LEU A 119 -4.26 -9.39 -1.70
N MET A 120 -4.91 -10.56 -1.75
CA MET A 120 -5.19 -11.41 -0.59
C MET A 120 -3.90 -11.80 0.15
N HIS A 121 -2.86 -12.18 -0.58
CA HIS A 121 -1.56 -12.57 -0.03
C HIS A 121 -0.59 -11.39 0.09
N SER A 122 -1.01 -10.19 -0.28
CA SER A 122 -0.14 -9.01 -0.29
C SER A 122 1.15 -9.23 -1.09
N SER A 123 1.05 -9.82 -2.29
CA SER A 123 2.19 -10.12 -3.14
C SER A 123 2.96 -8.86 -3.54
N ASN A 124 4.23 -8.78 -3.18
CA ASN A 124 5.14 -7.75 -3.68
C ASN A 124 5.57 -8.04 -5.12
N VAL A 125 5.78 -9.31 -5.43
CA VAL A 125 6.25 -9.75 -6.75
C VAL A 125 5.26 -9.40 -7.84
N TYR A 126 3.97 -9.64 -7.60
CA TYR A 126 2.92 -9.26 -8.55
C TYR A 126 2.95 -7.75 -8.84
N MET A 127 3.11 -6.93 -7.81
CA MET A 127 3.19 -5.46 -7.96
C MET A 127 4.47 -5.03 -8.69
N PHE A 128 5.61 -5.65 -8.41
CA PHE A 128 6.85 -5.39 -9.16
C PHE A 128 6.71 -5.76 -10.64
N LYS A 129 6.15 -6.93 -10.94
CA LYS A 129 5.89 -7.35 -12.33
C LYS A 129 4.92 -6.40 -13.03
N THR A 130 3.89 -5.93 -12.34
CA THR A 130 2.98 -4.88 -12.86
C THR A 130 3.73 -3.59 -13.17
N ALA A 131 4.62 -3.14 -12.30
CA ALA A 131 5.41 -1.92 -12.53
C ALA A 131 6.38 -2.08 -13.73
N LEU A 132 6.99 -3.24 -13.89
CA LEU A 132 7.85 -3.54 -15.05
C LEU A 132 7.03 -3.55 -16.36
N LYS A 133 5.85 -4.14 -16.35
CA LYS A 133 4.92 -4.07 -17.50
C LYS A 133 4.47 -2.64 -17.81
N LEU A 134 4.25 -1.80 -16.80
CA LEU A 134 3.98 -0.36 -16.99
C LEU A 134 5.15 0.37 -17.65
N ALA A 135 6.39 -0.07 -17.37
CA ALA A 135 7.59 0.42 -18.07
C ALA A 135 7.72 -0.12 -19.51
N GLY A 136 6.89 -1.10 -19.90
CA GLY A 136 6.97 -1.75 -21.22
C GLY A 136 8.05 -2.84 -21.29
N ASP A 137 8.62 -3.24 -20.16
CA ASP A 137 9.72 -4.22 -20.09
C ASP A 137 9.38 -5.32 -19.06
N PRO A 138 8.63 -6.37 -19.49
CA PRO A 138 8.23 -7.45 -18.62
C PRO A 138 9.43 -8.17 -17.98
N TYR A 139 9.25 -8.65 -16.77
CA TYR A 139 10.30 -9.32 -16.00
C TYR A 139 10.92 -10.52 -16.75
N THR A 140 12.23 -10.53 -16.82
CA THR A 140 13.08 -11.68 -17.13
C THR A 140 14.16 -11.83 -16.06
N SER A 141 14.53 -13.09 -15.74
CA SER A 141 15.52 -13.34 -14.67
C SER A 141 16.88 -12.76 -15.02
N GLY A 142 17.48 -12.02 -14.08
CA GLY A 142 18.78 -11.39 -14.27
C GLY A 142 18.75 -10.07 -15.04
N MET A 143 17.58 -9.55 -15.42
CA MET A 143 17.48 -8.27 -16.13
C MET A 143 17.99 -7.10 -15.29
N SER A 144 18.46 -6.05 -15.98
CA SER A 144 18.65 -4.73 -15.36
C SER A 144 17.29 -4.07 -15.11
N LEU A 145 17.25 -3.07 -14.22
CA LEU A 145 16.06 -2.22 -14.14
C LEU A 145 15.89 -1.45 -15.47
N PRO A 146 14.65 -1.35 -15.98
CA PRO A 146 14.40 -0.63 -17.24
C PRO A 146 14.85 0.84 -17.18
N ASN A 147 15.42 1.34 -18.26
CA ASN A 147 15.80 2.75 -18.37
C ASN A 147 14.59 3.70 -18.26
N ASN A 148 13.41 3.22 -18.63
CA ASN A 148 12.14 3.95 -18.59
C ASN A 148 11.32 3.70 -17.31
N ILE A 149 11.95 3.21 -16.24
CA ILE A 149 11.27 2.97 -14.95
C ILE A 149 10.60 4.25 -14.39
N ALA A 150 11.16 5.41 -14.67
CA ALA A 150 10.58 6.69 -14.31
C ALA A 150 9.23 6.93 -14.99
N ASP A 151 9.02 6.42 -16.21
CA ASP A 151 7.74 6.48 -16.92
C ASP A 151 6.69 5.60 -16.24
N ALA A 152 7.05 4.39 -15.84
CA ALA A 152 6.19 3.54 -15.02
C ALA A 152 5.76 4.26 -13.72
N GLY A 153 6.68 4.97 -13.07
CA GLY A 153 6.40 5.80 -11.90
C GLY A 153 5.38 6.92 -12.19
N ARG A 154 5.51 7.60 -13.34
CA ARG A 154 4.53 8.62 -13.77
C ARG A 154 3.15 8.02 -14.04
N LYS A 155 3.07 6.89 -14.74
CA LYS A 155 1.82 6.17 -15.02
C LYS A 155 1.14 5.71 -13.73
N LEU A 156 1.92 5.14 -12.80
CA LEU A 156 1.44 4.73 -11.48
C LEU A 156 0.87 5.92 -10.71
N ARG A 157 1.62 7.03 -10.61
CA ARG A 157 1.17 8.26 -9.95
C ARG A 157 -0.12 8.80 -10.56
N LYS A 158 -0.21 8.86 -11.90
CA LYS A 158 -1.43 9.29 -12.59
C LYS A 158 -2.62 8.41 -12.23
N GLY A 159 -2.46 7.09 -12.19
CA GLY A 159 -3.51 6.17 -11.77
C GLY A 159 -3.93 6.37 -10.31
N LEU A 160 -2.98 6.57 -9.40
CA LEU A 160 -3.25 6.87 -7.99
C LEU A 160 -3.99 8.20 -7.82
N ASN A 161 -3.62 9.23 -8.58
CA ASN A 161 -4.28 10.54 -8.55
C ASN A 161 -5.77 10.45 -8.95
N GLN A 162 -6.14 9.55 -9.85
CA GLN A 162 -7.53 9.36 -10.26
C GLN A 162 -8.44 8.83 -9.14
N VAL A 163 -7.86 8.22 -8.12
CA VAL A 163 -8.57 7.77 -6.91
C VAL A 163 -8.26 8.67 -5.70
N GLY A 164 -7.80 9.88 -5.94
CA GLY A 164 -7.57 10.88 -4.89
C GLY A 164 -6.25 10.74 -4.12
N LEU A 165 -5.40 9.76 -4.46
CA LEU A 165 -4.13 9.56 -3.77
C LEU A 165 -3.02 10.45 -4.36
N GLY A 166 -2.31 11.18 -3.50
CA GLY A 166 -1.19 12.04 -3.90
C GLY A 166 -1.60 13.37 -4.53
N LEU A 167 -2.85 13.78 -4.41
CA LEU A 167 -3.35 15.10 -4.78
C LEU A 167 -3.30 16.07 -3.60
N LYS A 168 -3.26 17.37 -3.89
CA LYS A 168 -3.53 18.39 -2.89
C LYS A 168 -5.02 18.35 -2.56
N THR A 169 -5.34 18.16 -1.29
CA THR A 169 -6.73 18.04 -0.82
C THR A 169 -7.42 19.39 -0.57
N GLY A 170 -6.65 20.47 -0.48
CA GLY A 170 -7.16 21.80 -0.15
C GLY A 170 -7.37 22.03 1.36
N ILE A 171 -6.92 21.10 2.18
CA ILE A 171 -6.96 21.18 3.64
C ILE A 171 -5.59 21.60 4.15
#